data_3c00cac1500c838dadb997fcd88cd727
#
_entry.id   3c00cac1500c838dadb997fcd88cd727
#
_cell.length_a   1.000
_cell.length_b   1.000
_cell.length_c   1.000
_cell.angle_alpha   90.00
_cell.angle_beta   90.00
_cell.angle_gamma   90.00
#
_symmetry.space_group_name_H-M   'P 1'
#
loop_
_entity.id
_entity.type
_entity.pdbx_description
1 polymer ?
#
loop_
_entity_poly.entity_id
_entity_poly.type
_entity_poly.pdbx_seq_one_letter_code
_entity_poly.pdbx_strand_id
1 'polypeptide(L)'
;MAESKEVQRKDTSHPEFQGSWGVRLSTPLERYDGLPLVLTPDAARSFKDELHSSVFAGNTDLDLEIFGHRRLVTVIGEFRSSVLVYPENGKLPYNARGVEESSFNYFNGEGYEGPERRPGVERCLEGWGAPPMRGFMYQVYFGFVQTLGKIAIVGEASSPWRVIHMDGVIRSDAIRTFEGHSVGRWDGETLVV
;
A
#
# COMPACT_ATOMS: atom_id res chain seq x y z
N MET A 1 1.75 -44.47 8.07
CA MET A 1 1.00 -43.96 6.93
C MET A 1 1.46 -42.51 6.73
N ALA A 2 2.17 -42.24 5.65
CA ALA A 2 2.58 -40.87 5.32
C ALA A 2 1.38 -40.21 4.61
N GLU A 3 0.82 -39.19 5.24
CA GLU A 3 -0.16 -38.33 4.62
C GLU A 3 0.50 -37.65 3.43
N SER A 4 0.02 -37.93 2.23
CA SER A 4 0.44 -37.22 1.03
C SER A 4 0.05 -35.75 1.19
N LYS A 5 1.04 -34.88 1.35
CA LYS A 5 0.82 -33.43 1.22
C LYS A 5 0.24 -33.20 -0.16
N GLU A 6 -1.03 -32.84 -0.21
CA GLU A 6 -1.69 -32.39 -1.44
C GLU A 6 -0.94 -31.13 -1.90
N VAL A 7 -0.18 -31.27 -2.98
CA VAL A 7 0.49 -30.12 -3.61
C VAL A 7 -0.64 -29.24 -4.16
N GLN A 8 -0.87 -28.10 -3.53
CA GLN A 8 -1.86 -27.15 -4.02
C GLN A 8 -1.52 -26.77 -5.45
N ARG A 9 -2.40 -27.08 -6.37
CA ARG A 9 -2.22 -26.76 -7.79
C ARG A 9 -2.21 -25.25 -7.95
N LYS A 10 -1.24 -24.76 -8.73
CA LYS A 10 -1.12 -23.37 -9.13
C LYS A 10 -2.26 -23.04 -10.10
N ASP A 11 -2.90 -21.88 -9.89
CA ASP A 11 -3.83 -21.32 -10.85
C ASP A 11 -3.02 -20.75 -12.03
N THR A 12 -3.21 -21.30 -13.21
CA THR A 12 -2.55 -20.83 -14.44
C THR A 12 -3.50 -20.02 -15.35
N SER A 13 -4.74 -19.82 -14.93
CA SER A 13 -5.75 -19.08 -15.70
C SER A 13 -5.68 -17.56 -15.50
N HIS A 14 -4.96 -17.11 -14.47
CA HIS A 14 -4.81 -15.70 -14.11
C HIS A 14 -3.35 -15.29 -13.97
N PRO A 15 -3.05 -13.97 -13.97
CA PRO A 15 -1.69 -13.48 -13.80
C PRO A 15 -1.03 -14.00 -12.53
N GLU A 16 0.26 -14.32 -12.64
CA GLU A 16 1.05 -14.80 -11.53
C GLU A 16 1.70 -13.65 -10.77
N PHE A 17 1.34 -13.52 -9.47
CA PHE A 17 1.99 -12.58 -8.56
C PHE A 17 3.05 -13.22 -7.68
N GLN A 18 3.22 -14.55 -7.74
CA GLN A 18 4.17 -15.28 -6.92
C GLN A 18 5.55 -14.66 -6.95
N GLY A 19 6.16 -14.42 -5.76
CA GLY A 19 7.52 -13.91 -5.65
C GLY A 19 7.65 -12.66 -4.79
N SER A 20 8.80 -12.01 -4.86
CA SER A 20 9.10 -10.78 -4.13
C SER A 20 9.04 -9.58 -5.07
N TRP A 21 8.36 -8.53 -4.61
CA TRP A 21 8.10 -7.33 -5.38
C TRP A 21 8.62 -6.10 -4.64
N GLY A 22 9.44 -5.32 -5.29
CA GLY A 22 9.89 -4.04 -4.75
C GLY A 22 8.88 -2.93 -5.01
N VAL A 23 8.46 -2.24 -3.96
CA VAL A 23 7.56 -1.08 -4.05
C VAL A 23 8.40 0.18 -3.87
N ARG A 24 8.99 0.66 -4.94
CA ARG A 24 9.79 1.91 -4.95
C ARG A 24 9.00 3.01 -5.64
N LEU A 25 7.86 3.37 -5.05
CA LEU A 25 6.95 4.37 -5.62
C LEU A 25 7.12 5.71 -4.93
N SER A 26 7.22 6.76 -5.74
CA SER A 26 7.14 8.16 -5.30
C SER A 26 5.72 8.73 -5.42
N THR A 27 4.83 8.06 -6.15
CA THR A 27 3.47 8.55 -6.35
C THR A 27 2.74 8.67 -5.02
N PRO A 28 2.25 9.87 -4.64
CA PRO A 28 1.51 10.06 -3.41
C PRO A 28 0.18 9.31 -3.44
N LEU A 29 -0.34 8.99 -2.25
CA LEU A 29 -1.65 8.38 -2.14
C LEU A 29 -2.72 9.30 -2.70
N GLU A 30 -2.77 10.53 -2.22
CA GLU A 30 -3.70 11.56 -2.66
C GLU A 30 -3.11 12.45 -3.74
N ARG A 31 -3.97 12.97 -4.60
CA ARG A 31 -3.58 13.89 -5.66
C ARG A 31 -3.32 15.29 -5.10
N TYR A 32 -2.26 15.92 -5.54
CA TYR A 32 -2.01 17.33 -5.23
C TYR A 32 -2.98 18.21 -6.00
N ASP A 33 -3.40 19.31 -5.36
CA ASP A 33 -4.38 20.22 -5.94
C ASP A 33 -3.87 20.81 -7.26
N GLY A 34 -4.76 20.86 -8.23
CA GLY A 34 -4.44 21.35 -9.56
C GLY A 34 -3.74 20.36 -10.49
N LEU A 35 -3.32 19.18 -10.02
CA LEU A 35 -2.73 18.17 -10.91
C LEU A 35 -3.80 17.29 -11.57
N PRO A 36 -3.66 16.97 -12.86
CA PRO A 36 -4.46 15.94 -13.51
C PRO A 36 -4.05 14.55 -13.02
N LEU A 37 -4.95 13.56 -13.11
CA LEU A 37 -4.64 12.16 -12.75
C LEU A 37 -3.51 11.60 -13.62
N VAL A 38 -3.58 11.85 -14.92
CA VAL A 38 -2.59 11.39 -15.92
C VAL A 38 -1.65 12.53 -16.23
N LEU A 39 -0.36 12.28 -16.10
CA LEU A 39 0.69 13.26 -16.39
C LEU A 39 1.29 13.01 -17.77
N THR A 40 1.61 14.08 -18.48
CA THR A 40 2.50 14.00 -19.65
C THR A 40 3.90 13.57 -19.21
N PRO A 41 4.74 13.01 -20.10
CA PRO A 41 6.12 12.61 -19.75
C PRO A 41 6.96 13.74 -19.13
N ASP A 42 6.78 14.98 -19.61
CA ASP A 42 7.50 16.13 -19.07
C ASP A 42 7.00 16.53 -17.69
N ALA A 43 5.67 16.59 -17.51
CA ALA A 43 5.06 16.86 -16.21
C ALA A 43 5.41 15.77 -15.18
N ALA A 44 5.45 14.51 -15.60
CA ALA A 44 5.85 13.39 -14.74
C ALA A 44 7.30 13.53 -14.27
N ARG A 45 8.19 13.99 -15.13
CA ARG A 45 9.60 14.24 -14.81
C ARG A 45 9.73 15.32 -13.76
N SER A 46 9.13 16.49 -14.02
CA SER A 46 9.15 17.61 -13.08
C SER A 46 8.52 17.27 -11.73
N PHE A 47 7.39 16.57 -11.74
CA PHE A 47 6.71 16.13 -10.51
C PHE A 47 7.54 15.14 -9.69
N LYS A 48 8.20 14.20 -10.37
CA LYS A 48 9.12 13.27 -9.70
C LYS A 48 10.28 14.01 -9.04
N ASP A 49 10.86 15.01 -9.73
CA ASP A 49 11.98 15.77 -9.21
C ASP A 49 11.56 16.64 -8.00
N GLU A 50 10.36 17.21 -8.03
CA GLU A 50 9.76 17.92 -6.89
C GLU A 50 9.57 17.00 -5.68
N LEU A 51 8.94 15.83 -5.87
CA LEU A 51 8.76 14.84 -4.81
C LEU A 51 10.09 14.37 -4.22
N HIS A 52 11.10 14.16 -5.07
CA HIS A 52 12.43 13.80 -4.64
C HIS A 52 13.06 14.90 -3.79
N SER A 53 13.01 16.13 -4.26
CA SER A 53 13.57 17.28 -3.56
C SER A 53 12.90 17.51 -2.19
N SER A 54 11.59 17.30 -2.10
CA SER A 54 10.85 17.45 -0.83
C SER A 54 11.25 16.41 0.22
N VAL A 55 11.54 15.17 -0.20
CA VAL A 55 11.97 14.10 0.70
C VAL A 55 13.39 14.35 1.22
N PHE A 56 14.28 14.89 0.37
CA PHE A 56 15.69 15.12 0.71
C PHE A 56 15.97 16.51 1.30
N ALA A 57 14.97 17.39 1.37
CA ALA A 57 15.13 18.74 1.90
C ALA A 57 15.67 18.74 3.34
N GLY A 58 16.95 19.04 3.50
CA GLY A 58 17.61 19.17 4.80
C GLY A 58 18.01 17.85 5.50
N ASN A 59 17.84 16.70 4.87
CA ASN A 59 18.23 15.42 5.44
C ASN A 59 19.30 14.74 4.58
N THR A 60 20.54 14.68 5.08
CA THR A 60 21.69 14.08 4.40
C THR A 60 21.92 12.61 4.78
N ASP A 61 21.20 12.09 5.77
CA ASP A 61 21.35 10.73 6.27
C ASP A 61 20.33 9.73 5.70
N LEU A 62 19.54 10.16 4.71
CA LEU A 62 18.61 9.26 4.05
C LEU A 62 19.36 8.27 3.16
N ASP A 63 19.01 7.01 3.29
CA ASP A 63 19.54 5.92 2.47
C ASP A 63 19.15 6.12 0.99
N LEU A 64 20.14 6.56 0.19
CA LEU A 64 19.95 6.81 -1.23
C LEU A 64 19.56 5.56 -2.02
N GLU A 65 19.91 4.36 -1.55
CA GLU A 65 19.50 3.11 -2.18
C GLU A 65 18.00 2.88 -2.03
N ILE A 66 17.44 3.26 -0.89
CA ILE A 66 16.00 3.14 -0.62
C ILE A 66 15.22 4.27 -1.34
N PHE A 67 15.72 5.48 -1.29
CA PHE A 67 14.97 6.67 -1.76
C PHE A 67 15.34 7.13 -3.17
N GLY A 68 16.58 6.89 -3.61
CA GLY A 68 17.11 7.42 -4.87
C GLY A 68 16.50 6.85 -6.15
N HIS A 69 15.88 5.67 -6.11
CA HIS A 69 15.36 4.95 -7.28
C HIS A 69 13.83 4.90 -7.35
N ARG A 70 13.15 5.81 -6.68
CA ARG A 70 11.69 5.87 -6.69
C ARG A 70 11.14 6.23 -8.08
N ARG A 71 10.01 5.62 -8.42
CA ARG A 71 9.32 5.81 -9.70
C ARG A 71 7.88 6.23 -9.47
N LEU A 72 7.32 6.98 -10.41
CA LEU A 72 5.87 7.19 -10.46
C LEU A 72 5.18 5.92 -10.95
N VAL A 73 4.00 5.64 -10.39
CA VAL A 73 3.13 4.57 -10.89
C VAL A 73 2.79 4.83 -12.34
N THR A 74 2.90 3.78 -13.14
CA THR A 74 2.39 3.77 -14.52
C THR A 74 1.29 2.72 -14.66
N VAL A 75 0.20 3.11 -15.30
CA VAL A 75 -0.90 2.22 -15.62
C VAL A 75 -1.13 2.30 -17.13
N ILE A 76 -0.96 1.18 -17.83
CA ILE A 76 -1.07 1.09 -19.30
C ILE A 76 -0.18 2.14 -19.98
N GLY A 77 1.05 2.33 -19.47
CA GLY A 77 2.01 3.30 -20.01
C GLY A 77 1.79 4.76 -19.61
N GLU A 78 0.73 5.09 -18.90
CA GLU A 78 0.42 6.45 -18.45
C GLU A 78 0.95 6.70 -17.03
N PHE A 79 1.66 7.80 -16.81
CA PHE A 79 2.10 8.21 -15.48
C PHE A 79 0.94 8.73 -14.64
N ARG A 80 0.88 8.32 -13.37
CA ARG A 80 -0.15 8.76 -12.42
C ARG A 80 0.41 9.75 -11.40
N SER A 81 -0.37 10.80 -11.13
CA SER A 81 -0.04 11.81 -10.11
C SER A 81 -0.49 11.39 -8.71
N SER A 82 -1.36 10.39 -8.60
CA SER A 82 -1.81 9.81 -7.33
C SER A 82 -2.13 8.32 -7.49
N VAL A 83 -2.08 7.59 -6.38
CA VAL A 83 -2.54 6.19 -6.31
C VAL A 83 -4.07 6.15 -6.34
N LEU A 84 -4.71 7.10 -5.63
CA LEU A 84 -6.17 7.23 -5.64
C LEU A 84 -6.66 7.79 -6.98
N VAL A 85 -7.53 7.02 -7.62
CA VAL A 85 -8.21 7.39 -8.86
C VAL A 85 -9.67 7.77 -8.62
N TYR A 86 -10.25 7.33 -7.50
CA TYR A 86 -11.60 7.64 -7.08
C TYR A 86 -11.61 7.93 -5.55
N PRO A 87 -12.34 8.97 -5.09
CA PRO A 87 -13.16 9.92 -5.85
C PRO A 87 -12.36 10.71 -6.91
N GLU A 88 -13.05 11.34 -7.87
CA GLU A 88 -12.43 12.03 -9.02
C GLU A 88 -11.38 13.08 -8.61
N ASN A 89 -11.57 13.73 -7.47
CA ASN A 89 -10.59 14.66 -6.89
C ASN A 89 -9.31 13.97 -6.38
N GLY A 90 -9.30 12.62 -6.29
CA GLY A 90 -8.16 11.84 -5.79
C GLY A 90 -7.84 12.05 -4.33
N LYS A 91 -8.83 12.43 -3.51
CA LYS A 91 -8.69 12.63 -2.05
C LYS A 91 -9.43 11.54 -1.28
N LEU A 92 -8.91 11.19 -0.12
CA LEU A 92 -9.63 10.33 0.82
C LEU A 92 -10.89 11.05 1.33
N PRO A 93 -12.04 10.38 1.35
CA PRO A 93 -13.30 10.99 1.77
C PRO A 93 -13.41 11.03 3.31
N TYR A 94 -12.53 11.78 3.95
CA TYR A 94 -12.56 11.95 5.40
C TYR A 94 -13.86 12.62 5.87
N ASN A 95 -14.45 12.11 6.93
CA ASN A 95 -15.41 12.85 7.72
C ASN A 95 -14.71 13.87 8.63
N ALA A 96 -15.47 14.70 9.35
CA ALA A 96 -14.91 15.75 10.20
C ALA A 96 -13.88 15.21 11.22
N ARG A 97 -14.16 14.06 11.83
CA ARG A 97 -13.23 13.40 12.76
C ARG A 97 -11.96 12.93 12.05
N GLY A 98 -12.10 12.34 10.86
CA GLY A 98 -10.95 11.88 10.07
C GLY A 98 -10.04 13.04 9.66
N VAL A 99 -10.61 14.21 9.34
CA VAL A 99 -9.84 15.43 9.05
C VAL A 99 -9.06 15.87 10.29
N GLU A 100 -9.71 15.91 11.46
CA GLU A 100 -9.07 16.26 12.73
C GLU A 100 -7.91 15.31 13.05
N GLU A 101 -8.14 14.00 13.00
CA GLU A 101 -7.11 12.98 13.28
C GLU A 101 -5.98 13.00 12.25
N SER A 102 -6.27 13.26 10.96
CA SER A 102 -5.25 13.31 9.91
C SER A 102 -4.34 14.55 9.98
N SER A 103 -4.78 15.61 10.65
CA SER A 103 -3.99 16.82 10.87
C SER A 103 -2.90 16.68 11.93
N PHE A 104 -2.94 15.59 12.69
CA PHE A 104 -2.01 15.33 13.79
C PHE A 104 -0.59 15.08 13.26
N ASN A 105 0.38 15.83 13.73
CA ASN A 105 1.77 15.69 13.30
C ASN A 105 2.67 15.18 14.42
N TYR A 106 2.85 13.86 14.46
CA TYR A 106 3.70 13.20 15.45
C TYR A 106 5.17 13.64 15.40
N PHE A 107 5.67 13.98 14.21
CA PHE A 107 7.06 14.37 14.04
C PHE A 107 7.36 15.76 14.58
N ASN A 108 6.33 16.58 14.79
CA ASN A 108 6.44 17.89 15.42
C ASN A 108 6.24 17.85 16.94
N GLY A 109 6.24 16.68 17.55
CA GLY A 109 6.13 16.53 18.99
C GLY A 109 4.71 16.57 19.54
N GLU A 110 3.71 16.39 18.69
CA GLU A 110 2.31 16.28 19.09
C GLU A 110 1.95 14.84 19.51
N GLY A 111 0.88 14.67 20.30
CA GLY A 111 0.33 13.35 20.63
C GLY A 111 0.99 12.64 21.80
N TYR A 112 1.66 13.37 22.67
CA TYR A 112 2.26 12.80 23.90
C TYR A 112 1.30 12.74 25.10
N GLU A 113 0.06 13.20 24.92
CA GLU A 113 -0.96 13.23 25.99
C GLU A 113 -1.46 11.83 26.37
N GLY A 114 -1.38 10.87 25.42
CA GLY A 114 -1.80 9.50 25.65
C GLY A 114 -1.39 8.54 24.54
N PRO A 115 -1.36 7.24 24.83
CA PRO A 115 -0.93 6.23 23.85
C PRO A 115 -1.84 6.14 22.63
N GLU A 116 -3.12 6.49 22.74
CA GLU A 116 -4.09 6.51 21.65
C GLU A 116 -3.76 7.54 20.56
N ARG A 117 -2.97 8.57 20.91
CA ARG A 117 -2.52 9.60 20.00
C ARG A 117 -1.19 9.26 19.32
N ARG A 118 -0.50 8.21 19.75
CA ARG A 118 0.76 7.78 19.14
C ARG A 118 0.52 6.94 17.89
N PRO A 119 1.42 7.03 16.88
CA PRO A 119 1.30 6.23 15.67
C PRO A 119 1.38 4.73 16.00
N GLY A 120 0.70 3.92 15.21
CA GLY A 120 0.64 2.47 15.40
C GLY A 120 2.01 1.82 15.55
N VAL A 121 3.02 2.30 14.82
CA VAL A 121 4.39 1.78 14.85
C VAL A 121 5.03 1.91 16.25
N GLU A 122 4.78 3.00 16.98
CA GLU A 122 5.28 3.16 18.35
C GLU A 122 4.53 2.30 19.36
N ARG A 123 3.31 1.94 19.01
CA ARG A 123 2.44 1.09 19.85
C ARG A 123 2.56 -0.39 19.50
N CYS A 124 3.53 -0.77 18.68
CA CYS A 124 3.69 -2.13 18.16
C CYS A 124 2.44 -2.68 17.47
N LEU A 125 1.64 -1.79 16.88
CA LEU A 125 0.48 -2.18 16.08
C LEU A 125 0.88 -2.29 14.63
N GLU A 126 0.52 -3.40 14.01
CA GLU A 126 0.64 -3.58 12.57
C GLU A 126 -0.37 -2.67 11.87
N GLY A 127 0.05 -1.94 10.86
CA GLY A 127 -0.84 -1.01 10.18
C GLY A 127 -0.49 -0.76 8.72
N TRP A 128 0.68 -1.22 8.31
CA TRP A 128 1.20 -0.93 6.97
C TRP A 128 0.60 -1.83 5.88
N GLY A 129 0.04 -2.98 6.26
CA GLY A 129 -0.66 -3.89 5.36
C GLY A 129 -2.15 -3.60 5.19
N ALA A 130 -2.71 -2.69 6.00
CA ALA A 130 -4.11 -2.28 5.89
C ALA A 130 -4.40 -1.60 4.53
N PRO A 131 -5.63 -1.70 4.01
CA PRO A 131 -6.00 -0.95 2.82
C PRO A 131 -5.74 0.55 3.00
N PRO A 132 -5.26 1.23 1.98
CA PRO A 132 -4.96 0.81 0.61
C PRO A 132 -3.55 0.24 0.39
N MET A 133 -2.96 -0.48 1.32
CA MET A 133 -1.63 -1.12 1.21
C MET A 133 -0.52 -0.13 0.83
N ARG A 134 -0.42 0.93 1.61
CA ARG A 134 0.58 1.97 1.36
C ARG A 134 1.99 1.41 1.56
N GLY A 135 2.88 1.61 0.59
CA GLY A 135 4.30 1.52 0.84
C GLY A 135 4.72 2.61 1.84
N PHE A 136 5.44 2.22 2.88
CA PHE A 136 6.09 3.16 3.80
C PHE A 136 7.57 3.26 3.46
N MET A 137 8.27 4.27 3.99
CA MET A 137 9.68 4.50 3.65
C MET A 137 10.58 3.29 3.91
N TYR A 138 10.25 2.46 4.88
CA TYR A 138 10.99 1.22 5.21
C TYR A 138 10.32 -0.06 4.68
N GLN A 139 9.13 0.06 4.10
CA GLN A 139 8.41 -1.05 3.49
C GLN A 139 8.66 -1.05 1.98
N VAL A 140 9.78 -1.62 1.57
CA VAL A 140 10.19 -1.60 0.15
C VAL A 140 9.93 -2.92 -0.58
N TYR A 141 9.67 -4.00 0.15
CA TYR A 141 9.41 -5.32 -0.45
C TYR A 141 8.14 -5.96 0.09
N PHE A 142 7.43 -6.61 -0.82
CA PHE A 142 6.29 -7.48 -0.53
C PHE A 142 6.54 -8.85 -1.13
N GLY A 143 6.31 -9.89 -0.33
CA GLY A 143 6.23 -11.27 -0.81
C GLY A 143 4.79 -11.62 -1.16
N PHE A 144 4.58 -12.27 -2.29
CA PHE A 144 3.29 -12.81 -2.68
C PHE A 144 3.37 -14.34 -2.74
N VAL A 145 2.44 -15.00 -2.09
CA VAL A 145 2.23 -16.45 -2.18
C VAL A 145 0.85 -16.70 -2.75
N GLN A 146 0.80 -17.22 -3.97
CA GLN A 146 -0.43 -17.43 -4.72
C GLN A 146 -0.79 -18.90 -4.80
N THR A 147 -2.03 -19.23 -4.44
CA THR A 147 -2.65 -20.54 -4.58
C THR A 147 -4.01 -20.40 -5.26
N LEU A 148 -4.66 -21.52 -5.60
CA LEU A 148 -6.00 -21.51 -6.19
C LEU A 148 -7.06 -20.79 -5.35
N GLY A 149 -6.98 -20.92 -4.04
CA GLY A 149 -8.02 -20.42 -3.13
C GLY A 149 -7.62 -19.22 -2.31
N LYS A 150 -6.34 -18.82 -2.31
CA LYS A 150 -5.83 -17.74 -1.47
C LYS A 150 -4.60 -17.07 -2.10
N ILE A 151 -4.51 -15.77 -1.86
CA ILE A 151 -3.28 -15.02 -2.11
C ILE A 151 -2.85 -14.43 -0.77
N ALA A 152 -1.62 -14.74 -0.33
CA ALA A 152 -1.02 -14.13 0.84
C ALA A 152 -0.05 -13.04 0.40
N ILE A 153 -0.13 -11.88 1.04
CA ILE A 153 0.78 -10.75 0.86
C ILE A 153 1.50 -10.56 2.18
N VAL A 154 2.83 -10.57 2.13
CA VAL A 154 3.70 -10.43 3.32
C VAL A 154 4.60 -9.22 3.10
N GLY A 155 4.55 -8.25 4.00
CA GLY A 155 5.45 -7.10 3.98
C GLY A 155 6.74 -7.39 4.75
N GLU A 156 7.85 -6.78 4.34
CA GLU A 156 9.15 -6.92 4.98
C GLU A 156 9.21 -6.20 6.33
N ALA A 157 8.75 -4.96 6.38
CA ALA A 157 8.77 -4.15 7.59
C ALA A 157 7.46 -4.29 8.37
N SER A 158 7.58 -4.39 9.71
CA SER A 158 6.44 -4.51 10.65
C SER A 158 5.50 -5.69 10.39
N SER A 159 5.98 -6.66 9.61
CA SER A 159 5.31 -7.94 9.31
C SER A 159 3.81 -7.87 9.01
N PRO A 160 3.28 -6.86 8.29
CA PRO A 160 1.90 -6.92 7.91
C PRO A 160 1.75 -8.09 6.92
N TRP A 161 0.83 -8.96 7.22
CA TRP A 161 0.47 -10.03 6.31
C TRP A 161 -1.03 -10.00 6.06
N ARG A 162 -1.41 -10.14 4.83
CA ARG A 162 -2.81 -10.14 4.40
C ARG A 162 -3.10 -11.42 3.65
N VAL A 163 -4.17 -12.09 4.04
CA VAL A 163 -4.69 -13.23 3.29
C VAL A 163 -5.95 -12.81 2.55
N ILE A 164 -5.89 -12.89 1.24
CA ILE A 164 -7.02 -12.65 0.35
C ILE A 164 -7.67 -13.99 0.05
N HIS A 165 -8.94 -14.14 0.42
CA HIS A 165 -9.73 -15.34 0.16
C HIS A 165 -10.39 -15.24 -1.22
N MET A 166 -10.12 -16.22 -2.09
CA MET A 166 -10.62 -16.24 -3.46
C MET A 166 -11.93 -17.03 -3.62
N ASP A 167 -12.46 -17.56 -2.50
CA ASP A 167 -13.69 -18.33 -2.47
C ASP A 167 -14.97 -17.48 -2.34
N GLY A 168 -14.83 -16.17 -2.23
CA GLY A 168 -15.94 -15.23 -2.09
C GLY A 168 -16.65 -15.26 -0.73
N VAL A 169 -16.12 -16.03 0.25
CA VAL A 169 -16.77 -16.18 1.56
C VAL A 169 -16.42 -15.01 2.46
N ILE A 170 -17.42 -14.21 2.79
CA ILE A 170 -17.31 -13.16 3.81
C ILE A 170 -17.47 -13.82 5.18
N ARG A 171 -16.44 -13.71 6.02
CA ARG A 171 -16.51 -14.20 7.41
C ARG A 171 -17.50 -13.37 8.22
N SER A 172 -18.12 -14.02 9.21
CA SER A 172 -19.01 -13.32 10.13
C SER A 172 -18.25 -12.25 10.93
N ASP A 173 -18.94 -11.18 11.32
CA ASP A 173 -18.39 -10.07 12.14
C ASP A 173 -17.86 -10.52 13.52
N ALA A 174 -18.05 -11.79 13.88
CA ALA A 174 -17.60 -12.35 15.15
C ALA A 174 -16.06 -12.46 15.26
N ILE A 175 -15.34 -12.51 14.12
CA ILE A 175 -13.88 -12.61 14.10
C ILE A 175 -13.34 -11.31 13.50
N ARG A 176 -12.87 -10.42 14.37
CA ARG A 176 -12.22 -9.18 13.98
C ARG A 176 -10.71 -9.32 14.15
N THR A 177 -9.96 -8.95 13.12
CA THR A 177 -8.50 -8.90 13.14
C THR A 177 -8.05 -7.49 12.80
N PHE A 178 -6.82 -7.10 13.14
CA PHE A 178 -6.28 -5.79 12.80
C PHE A 178 -6.23 -5.55 11.29
N GLU A 179 -5.90 -6.59 10.51
CA GLU A 179 -5.83 -6.52 9.05
C GLU A 179 -7.20 -6.72 8.36
N GLY A 180 -8.27 -6.87 9.15
CA GLY A 180 -9.61 -7.11 8.64
C GLY A 180 -9.75 -8.48 7.95
N HIS A 181 -10.69 -8.56 7.00
CA HIS A 181 -10.91 -9.74 6.18
C HIS A 181 -10.95 -9.32 4.71
N SER A 182 -10.11 -9.92 3.90
CA SER A 182 -9.99 -9.60 2.49
C SER A 182 -10.56 -10.73 1.63
N VAL A 183 -11.46 -10.39 0.73
CA VAL A 183 -12.03 -11.29 -0.27
C VAL A 183 -11.66 -10.75 -1.64
N GLY A 184 -11.12 -11.62 -2.48
CA GLY A 184 -10.67 -11.28 -3.83
C GLY A 184 -11.49 -11.95 -4.91
N ARG A 185 -11.54 -11.31 -6.06
CA ARG A 185 -12.03 -11.86 -7.31
C ARG A 185 -11.20 -11.39 -8.48
N TRP A 186 -11.18 -12.17 -9.52
CA TRP A 186 -10.58 -11.75 -10.78
C TRP A 186 -11.59 -11.00 -11.64
N ASP A 187 -11.15 -9.92 -12.25
CA ASP A 187 -11.85 -9.16 -13.29
C ASP A 187 -10.91 -9.08 -14.50
N GLY A 188 -11.01 -10.04 -15.40
CA GLY A 188 -10.03 -10.27 -16.44
C GLY A 188 -8.65 -10.58 -15.83
N GLU A 189 -7.64 -9.74 -16.12
CA GLU A 189 -6.29 -9.86 -15.58
C GLU A 189 -6.07 -9.03 -14.30
N THR A 190 -7.12 -8.42 -13.77
CA THR A 190 -7.04 -7.57 -12.57
C THR A 190 -7.57 -8.31 -11.36
N LEU A 191 -6.76 -8.37 -10.30
CA LEU A 191 -7.21 -8.83 -8.98
C LEU A 191 -7.92 -7.67 -8.27
N VAL A 192 -9.19 -7.88 -7.93
CA VAL A 192 -10.00 -6.95 -7.13
C VAL A 192 -10.17 -7.51 -5.74
N VAL A 193 -9.83 -6.74 -4.71
CA VAL A 193 -9.89 -7.11 -3.29
C VAL A 193 -10.81 -6.17 -2.54
#